data_935239bb9f4d35224e1ae2b28f018321
#
_entry.id   935239bb9f4d35224e1ae2b28f018321
#
_cell.length_a   1.000
_cell.length_b   1.000
_cell.length_c   1.000
_cell.angle_alpha   90.00
_cell.angle_beta   90.00
_cell.angle_gamma   90.00
#
_symmetry.space_group_name_H-M   'P 1'
#
loop_
_entity.id
_entity.type
_entity.pdbx_description
1 polymer ?
#
loop_
_entity_poly.entity_id
_entity_poly.type
_entity_poly.pdbx_seq_one_letter_code
_entity_poly.pdbx_strand_id
1 'polypeptide(L)'
;AGADILDVNVGLPGIDEKEMMRTAVKALQGVVDVPLQLDSTIPEVLEEALRVYNGKPIVNSVNGEEKSLATVLPLVKKYGAAVVGLCLDEDGIPKTAEGRFQIAKKILDRATAIGIRKEDVYIDCLTLTVSAEQDAAMETLRAVERVKQELGLKTVLGVSNISFGLPERVIINHNFLAMALTKGLDLPIINPNLDAMTATVRAFQVLAGYDQNAMEYISCYGQSKPEAKKEQAQKQDIDLDYALENGLKGEGAKLTEELLKNTDPMEIINTILIPALDRTGNAFEAGKIFLPQLILTCLLYTSPSPRDRQ
;
A
#
# COMPACT_ATOMS: atom_id res chain seq x y z
N ALA A 1 8.82 -8.28 -4.61
CA ALA A 1 8.11 -8.34 -3.31
C ALA A 1 6.86 -7.44 -3.28
N GLY A 2 6.65 -6.57 -4.30
CA GLY A 2 5.45 -5.74 -4.43
C GLY A 2 5.42 -4.53 -3.47
N ALA A 3 6.57 -3.95 -3.15
CA ALA A 3 6.62 -2.69 -2.41
C ALA A 3 6.20 -1.53 -3.31
N ASP A 4 5.38 -0.61 -2.79
CA ASP A 4 4.91 0.57 -3.51
C ASP A 4 5.92 1.72 -3.47
N ILE A 5 6.79 1.74 -2.46
CA ILE A 5 7.85 2.73 -2.23
C ILE A 5 9.06 1.99 -1.68
N LEU A 6 10.26 2.41 -2.06
CA LEU A 6 11.51 1.91 -1.47
C LEU A 6 12.12 2.97 -0.55
N ASP A 7 12.36 2.59 0.70
CA ASP A 7 13.12 3.39 1.66
C ASP A 7 14.62 3.17 1.45
N VAL A 8 15.37 4.26 1.26
CA VAL A 8 16.79 4.23 0.92
C VAL A 8 17.59 4.92 2.01
N ASN A 9 18.20 4.12 2.86
CA ASN A 9 19.14 4.56 3.90
C ASN A 9 20.51 3.98 3.63
N VAL A 10 21.52 4.82 3.60
CA VAL A 10 22.93 4.45 3.35
C VAL A 10 23.87 4.88 4.48
N GLY A 11 23.30 5.31 5.62
CA GLY A 11 24.05 5.78 6.79
C GLY A 11 24.81 4.68 7.48
N LEU A 12 26.10 4.52 7.13
CA LEU A 12 27.02 3.58 7.76
C LEU A 12 28.27 4.32 8.26
N PRO A 13 28.82 3.95 9.42
CA PRO A 13 30.07 4.54 9.90
C PRO A 13 31.22 4.38 8.90
N GLY A 14 31.95 5.45 8.64
CA GLY A 14 33.17 5.41 7.84
C GLY A 14 33.00 5.50 6.32
N ILE A 15 31.79 5.76 5.84
CA ILE A 15 31.52 6.00 4.40
C ILE A 15 31.23 7.49 4.14
N ASP A 16 31.44 7.92 2.88
CA ASP A 16 30.89 9.18 2.38
C ASP A 16 29.41 8.99 2.05
N GLU A 17 28.52 9.35 2.99
CA GLU A 17 27.09 9.16 2.85
C GLU A 17 26.50 9.93 1.65
N LYS A 18 27.05 11.11 1.32
CA LYS A 18 26.58 11.92 0.18
C LYS A 18 26.82 11.20 -1.15
N GLU A 19 28.03 10.73 -1.36
CA GLU A 19 28.40 10.02 -2.59
C GLU A 19 27.66 8.67 -2.68
N MET A 20 27.52 7.96 -1.55
CA MET A 20 26.80 6.70 -1.50
C MET A 20 25.32 6.90 -1.79
N MET A 21 24.67 7.88 -1.18
CA MET A 21 23.25 8.17 -1.42
C MET A 21 23.02 8.57 -2.88
N ARG A 22 23.86 9.44 -3.43
CA ARG A 22 23.79 9.83 -4.84
C ARG A 22 23.91 8.63 -5.77
N THR A 23 24.84 7.72 -5.49
CA THR A 23 25.08 6.51 -6.29
C THR A 23 23.90 5.53 -6.17
N ALA A 24 23.41 5.30 -4.94
CA ALA A 24 22.26 4.42 -4.69
C ALA A 24 21.00 4.91 -5.40
N VAL A 25 20.68 6.21 -5.32
CA VAL A 25 19.51 6.80 -5.99
C VAL A 25 19.58 6.58 -7.50
N LYS A 26 20.73 6.87 -8.13
CA LYS A 26 20.90 6.65 -9.59
C LYS A 26 20.77 5.19 -9.98
N ALA A 27 21.38 4.29 -9.21
CA ALA A 27 21.33 2.86 -9.49
C ALA A 27 19.90 2.31 -9.35
N LEU A 28 19.19 2.69 -8.28
CA LEU A 28 17.80 2.25 -8.04
C LEU A 28 16.85 2.77 -9.11
N GLN A 29 16.92 4.05 -9.48
CA GLN A 29 16.07 4.61 -10.55
C GLN A 29 16.33 3.98 -11.93
N GLY A 30 17.45 3.32 -12.12
CA GLY A 30 17.75 2.55 -13.34
C GLY A 30 17.10 1.17 -13.38
N VAL A 31 16.56 0.65 -12.27
CA VAL A 31 16.08 -0.73 -12.16
C VAL A 31 14.68 -0.86 -11.54
N VAL A 32 14.13 0.20 -10.95
CA VAL A 32 12.78 0.19 -10.35
C VAL A 32 11.99 1.42 -10.80
N ASP A 33 10.67 1.24 -10.95
CA ASP A 33 9.72 2.30 -11.34
C ASP A 33 8.97 2.89 -10.14
N VAL A 34 9.17 2.32 -8.94
CA VAL A 34 8.50 2.81 -7.72
C VAL A 34 9.23 4.03 -7.15
N PRO A 35 8.51 4.97 -6.49
CA PRO A 35 9.12 6.11 -5.83
C PRO A 35 10.11 5.71 -4.75
N LEU A 36 11.14 6.57 -4.53
CA LEU A 36 12.08 6.38 -3.43
C LEU A 36 11.74 7.31 -2.26
N GLN A 37 11.88 6.79 -1.05
CA GLN A 37 11.96 7.54 0.19
C GLN A 37 13.42 7.70 0.55
N LEU A 38 13.91 8.94 0.57
CA LEU A 38 15.32 9.27 0.83
C LEU A 38 15.50 9.47 2.32
N ASP A 39 16.16 8.53 2.98
CA ASP A 39 16.31 8.50 4.44
C ASP A 39 17.73 8.89 4.87
N SER A 40 17.85 10.08 5.43
CA SER A 40 19.04 10.59 6.08
C SER A 40 18.72 11.67 7.11
N THR A 41 19.50 11.72 8.18
CA THR A 41 19.47 12.80 9.17
C THR A 41 20.32 14.02 8.78
N ILE A 42 21.08 13.93 7.67
CA ILE A 42 22.03 14.95 7.22
C ILE A 42 21.42 15.72 6.04
N PRO A 43 21.08 17.02 6.19
CA PRO A 43 20.43 17.80 5.13
C PRO A 43 21.21 17.84 3.81
N GLU A 44 22.53 17.86 3.88
CA GLU A 44 23.40 17.88 2.69
C GLU A 44 23.36 16.56 1.92
N VAL A 45 23.14 15.43 2.59
CA VAL A 45 22.93 14.12 1.95
C VAL A 45 21.58 14.11 1.22
N LEU A 46 20.54 14.61 1.88
CA LEU A 46 19.21 14.76 1.26
C LEU A 46 19.27 15.68 0.03
N GLU A 47 20.00 16.81 0.11
CA GLU A 47 20.11 17.70 -1.03
C GLU A 47 20.82 17.06 -2.22
N GLU A 48 21.91 16.31 -2.00
CA GLU A 48 22.62 15.58 -3.08
C GLU A 48 21.73 14.51 -3.71
N ALA A 49 20.94 13.78 -2.91
CA ALA A 49 19.96 12.82 -3.42
C ALA A 49 18.89 13.50 -4.26
N LEU A 50 18.31 14.59 -3.77
CA LEU A 50 17.27 15.36 -4.43
C LEU A 50 17.72 15.95 -5.78
N ARG A 51 19.01 16.33 -5.90
CA ARG A 51 19.59 16.86 -7.15
C ARG A 51 19.61 15.86 -8.29
N VAL A 52 19.72 14.57 -7.97
CA VAL A 52 19.87 13.50 -8.98
C VAL A 52 18.60 12.68 -9.16
N TYR A 53 17.57 12.92 -8.32
CA TYR A 53 16.32 12.18 -8.39
C TYR A 53 15.40 12.74 -9.50
N ASN A 54 14.91 11.85 -10.36
CA ASN A 54 13.93 12.20 -11.40
C ASN A 54 12.52 11.84 -10.91
N GLY A 55 11.69 12.85 -10.72
CA GLY A 55 10.32 12.69 -10.23
C GLY A 55 10.09 13.31 -8.86
N LYS A 56 9.15 12.77 -8.10
CA LYS A 56 8.77 13.27 -6.79
C LYS A 56 9.15 12.26 -5.70
N PRO A 57 10.27 12.43 -5.01
CA PRO A 57 10.65 11.56 -3.90
C PRO A 57 9.93 11.94 -2.60
N ILE A 58 10.07 11.09 -1.59
CA ILE A 58 9.72 11.41 -0.21
C ILE A 58 11.02 11.65 0.56
N VAL A 59 11.13 12.77 1.27
CA VAL A 59 12.24 13.06 2.17
C VAL A 59 11.93 12.47 3.55
N ASN A 60 12.77 11.62 4.07
CA ASN A 60 12.73 11.06 5.41
C ASN A 60 14.01 11.49 6.15
N SER A 61 13.98 12.53 7.00
CA SER A 61 12.82 13.16 7.54
C SER A 61 13.08 14.61 7.99
N VAL A 62 12.03 15.28 8.37
CA VAL A 62 12.05 16.48 9.22
C VAL A 62 11.46 16.11 10.59
N ASN A 63 11.81 16.84 11.64
CA ASN A 63 11.19 16.68 12.96
C ASN A 63 10.70 18.05 13.51
N GLY A 64 10.14 18.06 14.71
CA GLY A 64 9.61 19.24 15.35
C GLY A 64 10.64 20.26 15.85
N GLU A 65 11.94 19.95 15.80
CA GLU A 65 13.02 20.86 16.17
C GLU A 65 13.10 22.05 15.22
N GLU A 66 13.27 23.26 15.75
CA GLU A 66 13.38 24.47 14.93
C GLU A 66 14.53 24.40 13.90
N LYS A 67 15.65 23.81 14.28
CA LYS A 67 16.78 23.59 13.36
C LYS A 67 16.40 22.68 12.19
N SER A 68 15.74 21.57 12.46
CA SER A 68 15.29 20.62 11.44
C SER A 68 14.27 21.25 10.49
N LEU A 69 13.26 21.93 11.03
CA LEU A 69 12.25 22.65 10.25
C LEU A 69 12.87 23.71 9.34
N ALA A 70 13.84 24.48 9.86
CA ALA A 70 14.48 25.55 9.12
C ALA A 70 15.45 25.06 8.02
N THR A 71 16.00 23.86 8.15
CA THR A 71 16.97 23.33 7.17
C THR A 71 16.35 22.39 6.14
N VAL A 72 15.47 21.48 6.55
CA VAL A 72 14.93 20.43 5.67
C VAL A 72 13.74 20.93 4.86
N LEU A 73 12.78 21.65 5.47
CA LEU A 73 11.58 22.09 4.74
C LEU A 73 11.88 22.97 3.51
N PRO A 74 12.87 23.90 3.54
CA PRO A 74 13.25 24.63 2.33
C PRO A 74 13.76 23.74 1.21
N LEU A 75 14.49 22.65 1.51
CA LEU A 75 14.92 21.69 0.52
C LEU A 75 13.71 20.95 -0.09
N VAL A 76 12.79 20.48 0.74
CA VAL A 76 11.55 19.84 0.30
C VAL A 76 10.79 20.76 -0.67
N LYS A 77 10.64 22.03 -0.30
CA LYS A 77 9.98 23.04 -1.15
C LYS A 77 10.72 23.27 -2.45
N LYS A 78 12.04 23.44 -2.39
CA LYS A 78 12.92 23.72 -3.55
C LYS A 78 12.82 22.63 -4.61
N TYR A 79 12.81 21.37 -4.19
CA TYR A 79 12.81 20.21 -5.10
C TYR A 79 11.41 19.64 -5.37
N GLY A 80 10.36 20.18 -4.74
CA GLY A 80 8.99 19.71 -4.94
C GLY A 80 8.73 18.30 -4.38
N ALA A 81 9.50 17.86 -3.39
CA ALA A 81 9.38 16.55 -2.76
C ALA A 81 8.17 16.50 -1.80
N ALA A 82 7.78 15.29 -1.41
CA ALA A 82 7.00 15.05 -0.20
C ALA A 82 7.94 14.88 1.00
N VAL A 83 7.42 14.95 2.23
CA VAL A 83 8.23 14.88 3.44
C VAL A 83 7.55 14.09 4.54
N VAL A 84 8.34 13.28 5.25
CA VAL A 84 7.94 12.62 6.50
C VAL A 84 8.34 13.52 7.66
N GLY A 85 7.38 13.87 8.51
CA GLY A 85 7.60 14.59 9.76
C GLY A 85 7.56 13.64 10.96
N LEU A 86 8.66 13.55 11.70
CA LEU A 86 8.77 12.75 12.91
C LEU A 86 8.18 13.49 14.10
N CYS A 87 7.33 12.84 14.88
CA CYS A 87 6.74 13.40 16.10
C CYS A 87 7.72 13.39 17.28
N LEU A 88 8.83 14.16 17.13
CA LEU A 88 9.82 14.46 18.17
C LEU A 88 10.27 15.91 18.03
N ASP A 89 10.75 16.50 19.10
CA ASP A 89 11.33 17.84 19.15
C ASP A 89 12.53 17.89 20.11
N GLU A 90 12.91 19.08 20.55
CA GLU A 90 14.04 19.33 21.45
C GLU A 90 13.93 18.58 22.78
N ASP A 91 12.71 18.26 23.23
CA ASP A 91 12.44 17.50 24.45
C ASP A 91 12.39 15.97 24.19
N GLY A 92 12.58 15.55 22.94
CA GLY A 92 12.57 14.16 22.50
C GLY A 92 11.19 13.69 22.03
N ILE A 93 10.92 12.39 22.16
CA ILE A 93 9.65 11.79 21.71
C ILE A 93 8.61 11.88 22.84
N PRO A 94 7.49 12.58 22.63
CA PRO A 94 6.43 12.64 23.64
C PRO A 94 5.85 11.24 23.93
N LYS A 95 5.63 10.97 25.21
CA LYS A 95 5.06 9.68 25.65
C LYS A 95 3.59 9.53 25.27
N THR A 96 2.86 10.64 25.13
CA THR A 96 1.42 10.66 24.89
C THR A 96 1.08 10.93 23.44
N ALA A 97 -0.05 10.42 23.01
CA ALA A 97 -0.63 10.69 21.68
C ALA A 97 -0.89 12.20 21.49
N GLU A 98 -1.32 12.91 22.53
CA GLU A 98 -1.53 14.35 22.48
C GLU A 98 -0.23 15.11 22.17
N GLY A 99 0.86 14.82 22.86
CA GLY A 99 2.14 15.48 22.60
C GLY A 99 2.64 15.23 21.17
N ARG A 100 2.52 14.00 20.69
CA ARG A 100 2.88 13.66 19.29
C ARG A 100 1.99 14.39 18.28
N PHE A 101 0.70 14.50 18.55
CA PHE A 101 -0.23 15.25 17.72
C PHE A 101 0.12 16.74 17.63
N GLN A 102 0.53 17.38 18.74
CA GLN A 102 0.93 18.78 18.74
C GLN A 102 2.19 19.01 17.88
N ILE A 103 3.16 18.10 17.94
CA ILE A 103 4.34 18.17 17.06
C ILE A 103 3.96 17.96 15.59
N ALA A 104 3.09 16.99 15.29
CA ALA A 104 2.58 16.79 13.93
C ALA A 104 1.92 18.05 13.37
N LYS A 105 1.09 18.73 14.20
CA LYS A 105 0.47 20.00 13.84
C LYS A 105 1.51 21.11 13.61
N LYS A 106 2.52 21.24 14.48
CA LYS A 106 3.62 22.20 14.32
C LYS A 106 4.33 21.99 12.97
N ILE A 107 4.66 20.74 12.62
CA ILE A 107 5.31 20.41 11.35
C ILE A 107 4.41 20.79 10.16
N LEU A 108 3.12 20.43 10.21
CA LEU A 108 2.16 20.78 9.17
C LEU A 108 2.06 22.30 8.97
N ASP A 109 1.88 23.06 10.05
CA ASP A 109 1.75 24.51 10.02
C ASP A 109 3.00 25.17 9.42
N ARG A 110 4.19 24.71 9.78
CA ARG A 110 5.48 25.19 9.24
C ARG A 110 5.66 24.85 7.76
N ALA A 111 5.31 23.62 7.36
CA ALA A 111 5.41 23.19 5.97
C ALA A 111 4.45 23.97 5.07
N THR A 112 3.21 24.15 5.50
CA THR A 112 2.20 24.90 4.73
C THR A 112 2.50 26.39 4.66
N ALA A 113 3.05 26.97 5.70
CA ALA A 113 3.46 28.38 5.72
C ALA A 113 4.50 28.75 4.65
N ILE A 114 5.36 27.80 4.25
CA ILE A 114 6.30 27.99 3.14
C ILE A 114 5.79 27.47 1.80
N GLY A 115 4.53 27.03 1.76
CA GLY A 115 3.84 26.60 0.55
C GLY A 115 4.14 25.14 0.12
N ILE A 116 4.51 24.27 1.04
CA ILE A 116 4.43 22.81 0.84
C ILE A 116 2.95 22.44 0.96
N ARG A 117 2.44 21.63 0.03
CA ARG A 117 1.02 21.24 0.06
C ARG A 117 0.79 20.23 1.19
N LYS A 118 -0.38 20.30 1.81
CA LYS A 118 -0.78 19.37 2.88
C LYS A 118 -0.65 17.91 2.46
N GLU A 119 -1.02 17.59 1.22
CA GLU A 119 -0.97 16.23 0.66
C GLU A 119 0.45 15.67 0.55
N ASP A 120 1.46 16.54 0.61
CA ASP A 120 2.88 16.20 0.54
C ASP A 120 3.54 16.07 1.91
N VAL A 121 2.76 16.25 2.99
CA VAL A 121 3.22 16.06 4.38
C VAL A 121 2.68 14.73 4.91
N TYR A 122 3.59 13.84 5.27
CA TYR A 122 3.32 12.58 5.95
C TYR A 122 3.80 12.68 7.39
N ILE A 123 3.18 11.97 8.32
CA ILE A 123 3.57 12.01 9.74
C ILE A 123 3.95 10.62 10.22
N ASP A 124 5.15 10.49 10.76
CA ASP A 124 5.56 9.33 11.55
C ASP A 124 5.35 9.65 13.04
N CYS A 125 4.36 8.97 13.63
CA CYS A 125 4.05 9.10 15.05
C CYS A 125 5.08 8.43 15.96
N LEU A 126 6.10 7.80 15.39
CA LEU A 126 7.19 7.08 16.04
C LEU A 126 6.75 5.87 16.88
N THR A 127 7.35 4.76 16.57
CA THR A 127 7.12 3.50 17.28
C THR A 127 8.21 3.28 18.32
N LEU A 128 7.86 3.43 19.60
CA LEU A 128 8.73 3.05 20.71
C LEU A 128 8.54 1.57 21.05
N THR A 129 9.59 0.93 21.57
CA THR A 129 9.53 -0.49 21.90
C THR A 129 8.75 -0.77 23.16
N VAL A 130 7.84 -1.76 23.10
CA VAL A 130 7.05 -2.18 24.26
C VAL A 130 7.88 -2.89 25.34
N SER A 131 9.12 -3.30 25.02
CA SER A 131 10.06 -3.83 26.02
C SER A 131 10.54 -2.77 27.02
N ALA A 132 10.55 -1.49 26.62
CA ALA A 132 10.91 -0.39 27.48
C ALA A 132 9.68 0.32 28.07
N GLU A 133 8.62 0.49 27.28
CA GLU A 133 7.39 1.20 27.68
C GLU A 133 6.17 0.43 27.18
N GLN A 134 5.45 -0.27 28.08
CA GLN A 134 4.31 -1.13 27.71
C GLN A 134 3.17 -0.36 27.04
N ASP A 135 2.91 0.89 27.43
CA ASP A 135 1.83 1.72 26.89
C ASP A 135 2.17 2.31 25.52
N ALA A 136 3.45 2.22 25.09
CA ALA A 136 3.94 2.88 23.87
C ALA A 136 3.15 2.46 22.62
N ALA A 137 2.76 1.19 22.51
CA ALA A 137 1.99 0.70 21.37
C ALA A 137 0.64 1.43 21.24
N MET A 138 -0.11 1.51 22.34
CA MET A 138 -1.44 2.13 22.34
C MET A 138 -1.36 3.64 22.13
N GLU A 139 -0.36 4.31 22.71
CA GLU A 139 -0.15 5.75 22.47
C GLU A 139 0.24 6.04 21.01
N THR A 140 1.07 5.19 20.39
CA THR A 140 1.38 5.30 18.95
C THR A 140 0.11 5.14 18.10
N LEU A 141 -0.71 4.13 18.38
CA LEU A 141 -1.95 3.87 17.65
C LEU A 141 -2.95 5.01 17.78
N ARG A 142 -3.10 5.59 18.98
CA ARG A 142 -3.94 6.79 19.22
C ARG A 142 -3.43 8.01 18.47
N ALA A 143 -2.10 8.20 18.44
CA ALA A 143 -1.50 9.30 17.70
C ALA A 143 -1.74 9.18 16.18
N VAL A 144 -1.56 7.97 15.61
CA VAL A 144 -1.86 7.67 14.20
C VAL A 144 -3.32 7.99 13.88
N GLU A 145 -4.26 7.51 14.69
CA GLU A 145 -5.70 7.74 14.49
C GLU A 145 -6.03 9.24 14.52
N ARG A 146 -5.49 10.00 15.48
CA ARG A 146 -5.73 11.44 15.59
C ARG A 146 -5.14 12.22 14.42
N VAL A 147 -3.90 11.94 14.03
CA VAL A 147 -3.26 12.59 12.89
C VAL A 147 -4.08 12.35 11.62
N LYS A 148 -4.56 11.11 11.43
CA LYS A 148 -5.39 10.74 10.29
C LYS A 148 -6.73 11.45 10.29
N GLN A 149 -7.44 11.44 11.41
CA GLN A 149 -8.82 11.93 11.49
C GLN A 149 -8.90 13.46 11.68
N GLU A 150 -8.06 14.03 12.53
CA GLU A 150 -8.15 15.44 12.90
C GLU A 150 -7.32 16.34 11.97
N LEU A 151 -6.11 15.89 11.55
CA LEU A 151 -5.29 16.62 10.59
C LEU A 151 -5.54 16.21 9.15
N GLY A 152 -6.14 15.03 8.89
CA GLY A 152 -6.37 14.50 7.54
C GLY A 152 -5.06 14.27 6.77
N LEU A 153 -3.98 13.95 7.48
CA LEU A 153 -2.67 13.65 6.91
C LEU A 153 -2.51 12.14 6.66
N LYS A 154 -1.56 11.79 5.82
CA LYS A 154 -1.09 10.41 5.70
C LYS A 154 -0.10 10.11 6.81
N THR A 155 -0.09 8.86 7.25
CA THR A 155 0.73 8.41 8.36
C THR A 155 1.74 7.35 7.93
N VAL A 156 2.91 7.39 8.56
CA VAL A 156 4.03 6.48 8.34
C VAL A 156 4.42 5.85 9.67
N LEU A 157 4.89 4.62 9.69
CA LEU A 157 5.52 4.00 10.88
C LEU A 157 6.61 3.00 10.49
N GLY A 158 7.74 3.08 11.18
CA GLY A 158 8.71 2.00 11.27
C GLY A 158 8.18 0.90 12.18
N VAL A 159 7.38 -0.03 11.63
CA VAL A 159 6.58 -1.00 12.39
C VAL A 159 7.43 -1.90 13.29
N SER A 160 8.59 -2.36 12.80
CA SER A 160 9.41 -3.34 13.52
C SER A 160 10.08 -2.80 14.79
N ASN A 161 10.05 -1.50 15.01
CA ASN A 161 10.61 -0.88 16.22
C ASN A 161 9.85 -1.28 17.49
N ILE A 162 8.56 -1.63 17.35
CA ILE A 162 7.70 -2.01 18.49
C ILE A 162 8.25 -3.17 19.31
N SER A 163 8.98 -4.08 18.68
CA SER A 163 9.43 -5.36 19.27
C SER A 163 10.92 -5.41 19.60
N PHE A 164 11.64 -4.29 19.59
CA PHE A 164 13.07 -4.32 19.94
C PHE A 164 13.29 -4.94 21.32
N GLY A 165 14.30 -5.85 21.40
CA GLY A 165 14.66 -6.55 22.64
C GLY A 165 13.75 -7.73 23.00
N LEU A 166 12.74 -8.06 22.19
CA LEU A 166 11.85 -9.19 22.43
C LEU A 166 12.18 -10.38 21.51
N PRO A 167 11.93 -11.63 21.96
CA PRO A 167 12.03 -12.81 21.11
C PRO A 167 10.87 -12.86 20.11
N GLU A 168 10.99 -13.68 19.06
CA GLU A 168 9.94 -13.93 18.06
C GLU A 168 9.26 -12.64 17.54
N ARG A 169 10.08 -11.64 17.25
CA ARG A 169 9.68 -10.28 16.89
C ARG A 169 8.60 -10.22 15.81
N VAL A 170 8.62 -11.16 14.87
CA VAL A 170 7.67 -11.21 13.75
C VAL A 170 6.24 -11.33 14.28
N ILE A 171 6.00 -12.10 15.34
CA ILE A 171 4.67 -12.28 15.93
C ILE A 171 4.09 -10.93 16.42
N ILE A 172 4.91 -10.13 17.09
CA ILE A 172 4.49 -8.81 17.59
C ILE A 172 4.33 -7.83 16.42
N ASN A 173 5.29 -7.82 15.49
CA ASN A 173 5.31 -6.88 14.39
C ASN A 173 4.08 -7.00 13.49
N HIS A 174 3.70 -8.20 13.06
CA HIS A 174 2.55 -8.35 12.16
C HIS A 174 1.22 -8.06 12.87
N ASN A 175 1.09 -8.40 14.18
CA ASN A 175 -0.10 -8.02 14.93
C ASN A 175 -0.20 -6.51 15.16
N PHE A 176 0.91 -5.84 15.51
CA PHE A 176 0.95 -4.39 15.63
C PHE A 176 0.65 -3.70 14.29
N LEU A 177 1.18 -4.24 13.18
CA LEU A 177 0.86 -3.76 11.83
C LEU A 177 -0.65 -3.81 11.56
N ALA A 178 -1.31 -4.93 11.86
CA ALA A 178 -2.75 -5.06 11.69
C ALA A 178 -3.52 -4.01 12.50
N MET A 179 -3.13 -3.80 13.76
CA MET A 179 -3.73 -2.77 14.62
C MET A 179 -3.50 -1.36 14.04
N ALA A 180 -2.30 -1.05 13.56
CA ALA A 180 -1.96 0.26 13.01
C ALA A 180 -2.70 0.56 11.70
N LEU A 181 -2.86 -0.43 10.83
CA LEU A 181 -3.64 -0.29 9.60
C LEU A 181 -5.11 0.06 9.90
N THR A 182 -5.71 -0.57 10.93
CA THR A 182 -7.09 -0.24 11.35
C THR A 182 -7.22 1.16 11.93
N LYS A 183 -6.13 1.75 12.44
CA LYS A 183 -6.08 3.13 12.94
C LYS A 183 -5.75 4.16 11.85
N GLY A 184 -5.55 3.72 10.61
CA GLY A 184 -5.33 4.59 9.47
C GLY A 184 -3.87 4.78 9.09
N LEU A 185 -3.00 3.82 9.41
CA LEU A 185 -1.64 3.80 8.88
C LEU A 185 -1.68 3.62 7.37
N ASP A 186 -1.06 4.57 6.65
CA ASP A 186 -1.01 4.58 5.18
C ASP A 186 0.27 3.93 4.63
N LEU A 187 1.42 4.22 5.25
CA LEU A 187 2.73 3.81 4.77
C LEU A 187 3.51 3.06 5.85
N PRO A 188 3.30 1.76 6.01
CA PRO A 188 4.13 0.94 6.90
C PRO A 188 5.52 0.72 6.29
N ILE A 189 6.58 1.09 7.02
CA ILE A 189 7.96 0.70 6.68
C ILE A 189 8.17 -0.70 7.27
N ILE A 190 8.25 -1.71 6.40
CA ILE A 190 8.33 -3.12 6.76
C ILE A 190 9.34 -3.86 5.87
N ASN A 191 9.81 -5.01 6.33
CA ASN A 191 10.57 -5.92 5.49
C ASN A 191 9.60 -6.79 4.66
N PRO A 192 9.51 -6.58 3.33
CA PRO A 192 8.57 -7.31 2.49
C PRO A 192 8.96 -8.78 2.25
N ASN A 193 10.16 -9.19 2.65
CA ASN A 193 10.62 -10.59 2.58
C ASN A 193 10.14 -11.44 3.76
N LEU A 194 9.45 -10.83 4.73
CA LEU A 194 8.80 -11.54 5.83
C LEU A 194 7.34 -11.79 5.45
N ASP A 195 7.01 -13.02 5.11
CA ASP A 195 5.67 -13.42 4.64
C ASP A 195 4.55 -12.97 5.59
N ALA A 196 4.76 -13.04 6.90
CA ALA A 196 3.78 -12.60 7.88
C ALA A 196 3.42 -11.11 7.74
N MET A 197 4.38 -10.25 7.38
CA MET A 197 4.15 -8.81 7.21
C MET A 197 3.34 -8.53 5.95
N THR A 198 3.74 -9.10 4.82
CA THR A 198 3.02 -8.94 3.55
C THR A 198 1.65 -9.60 3.57
N ALA A 199 1.52 -10.77 4.23
CA ALA A 199 0.24 -11.43 4.43
C ALA A 199 -0.74 -10.57 5.25
N THR A 200 -0.24 -9.89 6.30
CA THR A 200 -1.05 -8.97 7.10
C THR A 200 -1.60 -7.82 6.27
N VAL A 201 -0.76 -7.19 5.42
CA VAL A 201 -1.22 -6.10 4.53
C VAL A 201 -2.30 -6.60 3.58
N ARG A 202 -2.07 -7.73 2.90
CA ARG A 202 -3.06 -8.31 1.96
C ARG A 202 -4.36 -8.70 2.64
N ALA A 203 -4.28 -9.31 3.82
CA ALA A 203 -5.46 -9.65 4.60
C ALA A 203 -6.25 -8.39 5.01
N PHE A 204 -5.55 -7.34 5.42
CA PHE A 204 -6.19 -6.05 5.73
C PHE A 204 -6.87 -5.45 4.49
N GLN A 205 -6.24 -5.48 3.31
CA GLN A 205 -6.82 -4.96 2.07
C GLN A 205 -8.16 -5.65 1.74
N VAL A 206 -8.23 -6.98 1.92
CA VAL A 206 -9.48 -7.73 1.76
C VAL A 206 -10.52 -7.31 2.79
N LEU A 207 -10.14 -7.30 4.09
CA LEU A 207 -11.05 -7.00 5.20
C LEU A 207 -11.57 -5.55 5.17
N ALA A 208 -10.75 -4.61 4.70
CA ALA A 208 -11.11 -3.20 4.55
C ALA A 208 -11.83 -2.89 3.21
N GLY A 209 -12.01 -3.88 2.33
CA GLY A 209 -12.69 -3.72 1.05
C GLY A 209 -11.86 -3.03 -0.04
N TYR A 210 -10.55 -2.93 0.14
CA TYR A 210 -9.65 -2.36 -0.88
C TYR A 210 -9.33 -3.37 -1.98
N ASP A 211 -9.14 -4.65 -1.63
CA ASP A 211 -9.01 -5.74 -2.58
C ASP A 211 -10.41 -6.28 -2.94
N GLN A 212 -10.98 -5.75 -4.02
CA GLN A 212 -12.32 -6.13 -4.45
C GLN A 212 -12.37 -7.61 -4.86
N ASN A 213 -13.34 -8.33 -4.30
CA ASN A 213 -13.52 -9.76 -4.51
C ASN A 213 -12.31 -10.62 -4.10
N ALA A 214 -11.40 -10.08 -3.30
CA ALA A 214 -10.18 -10.74 -2.84
C ALA A 214 -9.28 -11.26 -3.98
N MET A 215 -9.27 -10.59 -5.13
CA MET A 215 -8.59 -11.07 -6.33
C MET A 215 -7.07 -11.11 -6.15
N GLU A 216 -6.48 -10.08 -5.55
CA GLU A 216 -5.03 -10.06 -5.26
C GLU A 216 -4.67 -11.11 -4.21
N TYR A 217 -5.48 -11.22 -3.16
CA TYR A 217 -5.28 -12.23 -2.13
C TYR A 217 -5.33 -13.64 -2.69
N ILE A 218 -6.34 -13.96 -3.51
CA ILE A 218 -6.50 -15.25 -4.17
C ILE A 218 -5.31 -15.52 -5.10
N SER A 219 -4.85 -14.54 -5.87
CA SER A 219 -3.69 -14.71 -6.76
C SER A 219 -2.41 -15.07 -6.01
N CYS A 220 -2.26 -14.56 -4.77
CA CYS A 220 -1.09 -14.80 -3.95
C CYS A 220 -1.15 -16.13 -3.16
N TYR A 221 -2.35 -16.53 -2.70
CA TYR A 221 -2.52 -17.64 -1.74
C TYR A 221 -3.40 -18.78 -2.25
N GLY A 222 -4.03 -18.63 -3.41
CA GLY A 222 -4.82 -19.69 -4.01
C GLY A 222 -3.97 -20.93 -4.31
N GLN A 223 -4.48 -22.11 -3.98
CA GLN A 223 -3.76 -23.38 -4.15
C GLN A 223 -3.58 -23.80 -5.62
N SER A 224 -4.13 -23.08 -6.57
CA SER A 224 -3.85 -23.33 -7.98
C SER A 224 -2.49 -22.70 -8.35
N LYS A 225 -1.41 -23.46 -8.08
CA LYS A 225 -0.33 -23.50 -9.05
C LYS A 225 -0.68 -24.59 -10.08
N PRO A 226 -1.28 -24.27 -11.21
CA PRO A 226 -0.89 -24.99 -12.41
C PRO A 226 0.59 -24.65 -12.55
N GLU A 227 1.43 -25.62 -12.84
CA GLU A 227 2.72 -25.33 -13.43
C GLU A 227 2.43 -24.41 -14.62
N ALA A 228 2.58 -23.11 -14.40
CA ALA A 228 2.42 -22.12 -15.43
C ALA A 228 3.61 -22.30 -16.37
N LYS A 229 3.41 -23.12 -17.42
CA LYS A 229 3.99 -22.76 -18.70
C LYS A 229 3.69 -21.27 -18.86
N LYS A 230 4.75 -20.46 -18.93
CA LYS A 230 4.68 -19.09 -19.45
C LYS A 230 4.18 -19.23 -20.90
N GLU A 231 2.90 -19.34 -21.08
CA GLU A 231 2.28 -19.04 -22.36
C GLU A 231 2.33 -17.50 -22.47
N GLN A 232 3.13 -17.10 -23.44
CA GLN A 232 3.16 -15.75 -23.97
C GLN A 232 1.72 -15.27 -24.13
N ALA A 233 1.44 -14.05 -23.67
CA ALA A 233 0.20 -13.35 -23.92
C ALA A 233 -0.01 -13.21 -25.43
N GLN A 234 -0.51 -14.27 -26.06
CA GLN A 234 -1.22 -14.16 -27.32
C GLN A 234 -2.52 -13.44 -27.00
N LYS A 235 -2.85 -12.42 -27.79
CA LYS A 235 -4.18 -11.83 -27.82
C LYS A 235 -5.16 -12.99 -28.05
N GLN A 236 -5.72 -13.53 -26.96
CA GLN A 236 -6.89 -14.39 -27.06
C GLN A 236 -8.06 -13.45 -27.39
N ASP A 237 -8.77 -13.76 -28.44
CA ASP A 237 -10.07 -13.16 -28.69
C ASP A 237 -10.92 -13.50 -27.46
N ILE A 238 -11.33 -12.47 -26.71
CA ILE A 238 -12.15 -12.64 -25.51
C ILE A 238 -13.53 -13.05 -26.01
N ASP A 239 -13.87 -14.33 -25.86
CA ASP A 239 -15.22 -14.82 -26.11
C ASP A 239 -16.10 -14.73 -24.85
N LEU A 240 -17.39 -15.02 -25.00
CA LEU A 240 -18.35 -14.92 -23.89
C LEU A 240 -18.03 -15.97 -22.80
N ASP A 241 -17.56 -17.15 -23.16
CA ASP A 241 -17.14 -18.20 -22.22
C ASP A 241 -16.01 -17.71 -21.32
N TYR A 242 -14.96 -17.15 -21.92
CA TYR A 242 -13.83 -16.59 -21.18
C TYR A 242 -14.24 -15.42 -20.28
N ALA A 243 -15.12 -14.52 -20.77
CA ALA A 243 -15.62 -13.40 -20.01
C ALA A 243 -16.42 -13.85 -18.78
N LEU A 244 -17.21 -14.92 -18.90
CA LEU A 244 -17.99 -15.52 -17.80
C LEU A 244 -17.10 -16.19 -16.77
N GLU A 245 -16.16 -17.04 -17.19
CA GLU A 245 -15.25 -17.76 -16.30
C GLU A 245 -14.33 -16.83 -15.50
N ASN A 246 -13.98 -15.65 -16.06
CA ASN A 246 -13.12 -14.67 -15.42
C ASN A 246 -13.87 -13.48 -14.78
N GLY A 247 -15.20 -13.49 -14.76
CA GLY A 247 -16.00 -12.48 -14.10
C GLY A 247 -15.94 -11.08 -14.75
N LEU A 248 -15.65 -10.99 -16.07
CA LEU A 248 -15.48 -9.74 -16.82
C LEU A 248 -16.84 -9.12 -17.19
N LYS A 249 -17.49 -8.48 -16.22
CA LYS A 249 -18.87 -7.98 -16.35
C LYS A 249 -19.08 -7.06 -17.56
N GLY A 250 -18.14 -6.15 -17.83
CA GLY A 250 -18.24 -5.18 -18.93
C GLY A 250 -18.12 -5.80 -20.31
N GLU A 251 -17.17 -6.73 -20.48
CA GLU A 251 -16.98 -7.49 -21.72
C GLU A 251 -18.09 -8.51 -21.95
N GLY A 252 -18.48 -9.23 -20.89
CA GLY A 252 -19.59 -10.21 -20.96
C GLY A 252 -20.88 -9.60 -21.45
N ALA A 253 -21.26 -8.42 -20.96
CA ALA A 253 -22.46 -7.70 -21.38
C ALA A 253 -22.39 -7.32 -22.87
N LYS A 254 -21.27 -6.75 -23.35
CA LYS A 254 -21.07 -6.37 -24.76
C LYS A 254 -21.15 -7.58 -25.70
N LEU A 255 -20.46 -8.66 -25.35
CA LEU A 255 -20.45 -9.88 -26.14
C LEU A 255 -21.83 -10.52 -26.18
N THR A 256 -22.59 -10.48 -25.08
CA THR A 256 -23.97 -10.96 -25.05
C THR A 256 -24.87 -10.11 -25.96
N GLU A 257 -24.73 -8.77 -25.94
CA GLU A 257 -25.49 -7.88 -26.85
C GLU A 257 -25.15 -8.13 -28.33
N GLU A 258 -23.90 -8.46 -28.63
CA GLU A 258 -23.50 -8.81 -30.00
C GLU A 258 -24.08 -10.16 -30.46
N LEU A 259 -24.05 -11.18 -29.62
CA LEU A 259 -24.60 -12.48 -29.90
C LEU A 259 -26.12 -12.44 -30.07
N LEU A 260 -26.83 -11.63 -29.28
CA LEU A 260 -28.29 -11.47 -29.38
C LEU A 260 -28.76 -10.88 -30.70
N LYS A 261 -27.89 -10.28 -31.51
CA LYS A 261 -28.25 -9.78 -32.85
C LYS A 261 -28.51 -10.91 -33.85
N ASN A 262 -27.88 -12.07 -33.68
CA ASN A 262 -27.86 -13.14 -34.64
C ASN A 262 -28.24 -14.51 -34.06
N THR A 263 -28.41 -14.64 -32.74
CA THR A 263 -28.65 -15.90 -32.04
C THR A 263 -29.85 -15.78 -31.11
N ASP A 264 -30.67 -16.81 -31.04
CA ASP A 264 -31.82 -16.85 -30.14
C ASP A 264 -31.35 -16.80 -28.66
N PRO A 265 -31.99 -16.00 -27.81
CA PRO A 265 -31.62 -15.90 -26.39
C PRO A 265 -31.59 -17.26 -25.67
N MET A 266 -32.51 -18.16 -25.98
CA MET A 266 -32.56 -19.48 -25.35
C MET A 266 -31.39 -20.36 -25.80
N GLU A 267 -30.92 -20.19 -27.02
CA GLU A 267 -29.76 -20.88 -27.53
C GLU A 267 -28.49 -20.41 -26.81
N ILE A 268 -28.28 -19.10 -26.61
CA ILE A 268 -27.15 -18.56 -25.86
C ILE A 268 -27.16 -19.08 -24.41
N ILE A 269 -28.32 -19.12 -23.77
CA ILE A 269 -28.49 -19.64 -22.41
C ILE A 269 -28.07 -21.10 -22.34
N ASN A 270 -28.60 -21.93 -23.23
CA ASN A 270 -28.39 -23.36 -23.15
C ASN A 270 -27.02 -23.82 -23.64
N THR A 271 -26.40 -23.12 -24.59
CA THR A 271 -25.14 -23.56 -25.20
C THR A 271 -23.91 -22.87 -24.61
N ILE A 272 -24.05 -21.70 -24.01
CA ILE A 272 -22.93 -20.93 -23.46
C ILE A 272 -23.07 -20.72 -21.93
N LEU A 273 -24.17 -20.10 -21.47
CA LEU A 273 -24.28 -19.68 -20.08
C LEU A 273 -24.39 -20.85 -19.10
N ILE A 274 -25.28 -21.82 -19.35
CA ILE A 274 -25.45 -22.99 -18.47
C ILE A 274 -24.15 -23.84 -18.43
N PRO A 275 -23.52 -24.20 -19.56
CA PRO A 275 -22.25 -24.92 -19.51
C PRO A 275 -21.13 -24.16 -18.81
N ALA A 276 -21.04 -22.83 -18.93
CA ALA A 276 -20.04 -22.04 -18.22
C ALA A 276 -20.29 -22.06 -16.70
N LEU A 277 -21.53 -21.96 -16.25
CA LEU A 277 -21.89 -22.08 -14.84
C LEU A 277 -21.57 -23.47 -14.28
N ASP A 278 -21.87 -24.51 -15.01
CA ASP A 278 -21.56 -25.89 -14.59
C ASP A 278 -20.05 -26.12 -14.48
N ARG A 279 -19.25 -25.61 -15.43
CA ARG A 279 -17.79 -25.66 -15.34
C ARG A 279 -17.27 -24.90 -14.14
N THR A 280 -17.81 -23.70 -13.87
CA THR A 280 -17.43 -22.87 -12.71
C THR A 280 -17.82 -23.55 -11.39
N GLY A 281 -19.02 -24.14 -11.31
CA GLY A 281 -19.48 -24.91 -10.15
C GLY A 281 -18.57 -26.11 -9.85
N ASN A 282 -18.28 -26.90 -10.88
CA ASN A 282 -17.37 -28.06 -10.77
C ASN A 282 -15.94 -27.64 -10.39
N ALA A 283 -15.46 -26.51 -10.89
CA ALA A 283 -14.16 -25.97 -10.52
C ALA A 283 -14.12 -25.50 -9.04
N PHE A 284 -15.22 -24.95 -8.54
CA PHE A 284 -15.36 -24.59 -7.14
C PHE A 284 -15.40 -25.83 -6.22
N GLU A 285 -16.19 -26.85 -6.56
CA GLU A 285 -16.23 -28.12 -5.82
C GLU A 285 -14.87 -28.85 -5.83
N ALA A 286 -14.14 -28.74 -6.91
CA ALA A 286 -12.78 -29.28 -7.03
C ALA A 286 -11.71 -28.42 -6.32
N GLY A 287 -12.07 -27.28 -5.69
CA GLY A 287 -11.16 -26.36 -5.02
C GLY A 287 -10.22 -25.61 -5.96
N LYS A 288 -10.54 -25.52 -7.26
CA LYS A 288 -9.74 -24.83 -8.27
C LYS A 288 -10.01 -23.33 -8.33
N ILE A 289 -11.19 -22.91 -7.91
CA ILE A 289 -11.59 -21.51 -7.77
C ILE A 289 -12.18 -21.26 -6.38
N PHE A 290 -12.27 -19.99 -5.99
CA PHE A 290 -12.77 -19.58 -4.67
C PHE A 290 -14.16 -18.94 -4.76
N LEU A 291 -14.86 -18.87 -3.61
CA LEU A 291 -16.23 -18.37 -3.54
C LEU A 291 -16.45 -17.00 -4.20
N PRO A 292 -15.56 -16.00 -4.07
CA PRO A 292 -15.74 -14.73 -4.76
C PRO A 292 -15.80 -14.84 -6.27
N GLN A 293 -15.00 -15.73 -6.87
CA GLN A 293 -14.99 -15.98 -8.32
C GLN A 293 -16.31 -16.63 -8.77
N LEU A 294 -16.81 -17.61 -8.00
CA LEU A 294 -18.11 -18.23 -8.24
C LEU A 294 -19.26 -17.21 -8.18
N ILE A 295 -19.23 -16.33 -7.15
CA ILE A 295 -20.25 -15.27 -7.00
C ILE A 295 -20.22 -14.32 -8.19
N LEU A 296 -19.06 -13.91 -8.67
CA LEU A 296 -18.94 -13.03 -9.83
C LEU A 296 -19.55 -13.65 -11.08
N THR A 297 -19.29 -14.92 -11.35
CA THR A 297 -19.91 -15.65 -12.47
C THR A 297 -21.43 -15.70 -12.31
N CYS A 298 -21.95 -16.02 -11.12
CA CYS A 298 -23.38 -16.04 -10.83
C CYS A 298 -24.03 -14.65 -10.99
N LEU A 299 -23.38 -13.58 -10.60
CA LEU A 299 -23.88 -12.21 -10.75
C LEU A 299 -23.93 -11.75 -12.21
N LEU A 300 -23.02 -12.24 -13.06
CA LEU A 300 -23.10 -12.01 -14.50
C LEU A 300 -24.34 -12.65 -15.12
N TYR A 301 -24.64 -13.87 -14.70
CA TYR A 301 -25.82 -14.61 -15.14
C TYR A 301 -27.15 -13.98 -14.67
N THR A 302 -27.17 -13.44 -13.43
CA THR A 302 -28.39 -12.87 -12.82
C THR A 302 -28.48 -11.35 -12.97
N SER A 303 -27.61 -10.70 -13.74
CA SER A 303 -27.69 -9.26 -13.97
C SER A 303 -29.03 -8.90 -14.64
N PRO A 304 -29.83 -7.98 -14.05
CA PRO A 304 -31.17 -7.68 -14.58
C PRO A 304 -31.08 -7.20 -16.02
N SER A 305 -31.94 -7.78 -16.86
CA SER A 305 -32.14 -7.34 -18.25
C SER A 305 -32.51 -5.84 -18.26
N PRO A 306 -32.16 -5.07 -19.31
CA PRO A 306 -32.63 -3.71 -19.49
C PRO A 306 -34.16 -3.56 -19.40
N ARG A 307 -34.94 -4.65 -19.51
CA ARG A 307 -36.40 -4.65 -19.36
C ARG A 307 -36.89 -4.60 -17.91
N ASP A 308 -36.04 -4.89 -16.93
CA ASP A 308 -36.41 -4.89 -15.50
C ASP A 308 -36.22 -3.52 -14.84
N ARG A 309 -35.92 -2.48 -15.63
CA ARG A 309 -35.77 -1.08 -15.20
C ARG A 309 -36.95 -0.17 -15.62
N GLN A 310 -38.16 -0.74 -15.73
CA GLN A 310 -39.40 0.07 -15.89
C GLN A 310 -40.20 0.13 -14.62
#